data_b005124a486479f4e8cf03c9489651ab
#
_entry.id   b005124a486479f4e8cf03c9489651ab
#
_cell.length_a   1.000
_cell.length_b   1.000
_cell.length_c   1.000
_cell.angle_alpha   90.00
_cell.angle_beta   90.00
_cell.angle_gamma   90.00
#
_symmetry.space_group_name_H-M   'P 1'
#
loop_
_entity.id
_entity.type
_entity.pdbx_description
1 polymer ?
#
loop_
_entity_poly.entity_id
_entity_poly.type
_entity_poly.pdbx_seq_one_letter_code
_entity_poly.pdbx_strand_id
1 'polypeptide(L)'
;MENQFFVDSEFLSSAALKKKHRLESDPSSRTNHMKYMLGMEQIHSDIQEKVMSQVSSYDSSGYTAKDVRTALQHETVTLEDFKALLSPAAEPFLEQMAQRARIETSKHFGNTVYLFTPLYIANYCENYCVYCGFNCYNHIQRMKLTMEQIEREMKVIADSGMEEILILTGESRAMSNVEYIGQACKLARKYFRMVGVEIYPVNTDEYRYLHECGVDYVTVFQETYNTDKYEPLHLLGHKRIWPYRFDSQERALMGGMRGVGFSALLGLSDFRKDALASA
;
A
#
# COMPACT_ATOMS: atom_id res chain seq x y z
N MET A 1 -14.34 -30.21 -10.52
CA MET A 1 -13.15 -29.47 -10.97
C MET A 1 -12.21 -29.45 -9.77
N GLU A 2 -11.15 -30.25 -9.85
CA GLU A 2 -10.15 -30.30 -8.79
C GLU A 2 -9.49 -28.94 -8.63
N ASN A 3 -9.54 -28.41 -7.42
CA ASN A 3 -8.91 -27.16 -7.06
C ASN A 3 -7.36 -27.32 -7.14
N GLN A 4 -6.77 -26.91 -8.26
CA GLN A 4 -5.32 -26.91 -8.49
C GLN A 4 -4.55 -25.87 -7.66
N PHE A 5 -5.17 -25.28 -6.63
CA PHE A 5 -4.69 -24.03 -6.01
C PHE A 5 -4.42 -24.14 -4.50
N PHE A 6 -4.28 -25.36 -3.98
CA PHE A 6 -3.86 -25.55 -2.60
C PHE A 6 -2.33 -25.50 -2.50
N VAL A 7 -1.80 -24.56 -1.76
CA VAL A 7 -0.46 -24.67 -1.17
C VAL A 7 -0.69 -25.16 0.25
N ASP A 8 -0.56 -26.46 0.45
CA ASP A 8 -0.56 -27.04 1.78
C ASP A 8 0.84 -26.92 2.39
N SER A 9 0.94 -26.57 3.67
CA SER A 9 2.22 -26.55 4.38
C SER A 9 2.88 -27.94 4.39
N GLU A 10 2.12 -29.01 4.30
CA GLU A 10 2.61 -30.37 4.11
C GLU A 10 3.29 -30.58 2.76
N PHE A 11 2.98 -29.75 1.75
CA PHE A 11 3.59 -29.80 0.40
C PHE A 11 4.79 -28.85 0.22
N LEU A 12 5.15 -28.04 1.23
CA LEU A 12 6.40 -27.31 1.16
C LEU A 12 7.56 -28.33 1.13
N SER A 13 8.32 -28.30 0.04
CA SER A 13 9.49 -29.18 -0.07
C SER A 13 10.47 -28.89 1.10
N SER A 14 11.25 -29.91 1.48
CA SER A 14 12.27 -29.70 2.53
C SER A 14 13.26 -28.57 2.17
N ALA A 15 13.47 -28.31 0.87
CA ALA A 15 14.26 -27.18 0.38
C ALA A 15 13.57 -25.83 0.64
N ALA A 16 12.25 -25.72 0.44
CA ALA A 16 11.49 -24.52 0.74
C ALA A 16 11.46 -24.21 2.24
N LEU A 17 11.31 -25.22 3.08
CA LEU A 17 11.37 -25.09 4.54
C LEU A 17 12.77 -24.65 5.02
N LYS A 18 13.83 -25.22 4.47
CA LYS A 18 15.22 -24.80 4.75
C LYS A 18 15.44 -23.35 4.33
N LYS A 19 14.93 -22.95 3.15
CA LYS A 19 15.03 -21.56 2.68
C LYS A 19 14.28 -20.62 3.62
N LYS A 20 13.05 -20.96 4.01
CA LYS A 20 12.26 -20.18 4.98
C LYS A 20 13.03 -19.98 6.28
N HIS A 21 13.50 -21.06 6.91
CA HIS A 21 14.26 -20.99 8.15
C HIS A 21 15.55 -20.15 8.02
N ARG A 22 16.26 -20.29 6.89
CA ARG A 22 17.45 -19.47 6.61
C ARG A 22 17.12 -17.99 6.52
N LEU A 23 16.01 -17.63 5.83
CA LEU A 23 15.57 -16.23 5.74
C LEU A 23 15.20 -15.65 7.12
N GLU A 24 14.65 -16.47 8.02
CA GLU A 24 14.28 -16.04 9.37
C GLU A 24 15.50 -15.86 10.28
N SER A 25 16.45 -16.80 10.23
CA SER A 25 17.56 -16.87 11.18
C SER A 25 18.84 -16.14 10.73
N ASP A 26 19.01 -15.91 9.42
CA ASP A 26 20.25 -15.33 8.86
C ASP A 26 19.94 -14.12 7.97
N PRO A 27 20.06 -12.89 8.51
CA PRO A 27 19.87 -11.66 7.73
C PRO A 27 20.76 -11.55 6.49
N SER A 28 21.96 -12.15 6.52
CA SER A 28 22.90 -12.10 5.39
C SER A 28 22.43 -12.90 4.18
N SER A 29 21.48 -13.81 4.38
CA SER A 29 20.87 -14.60 3.32
C SER A 29 19.80 -13.84 2.52
N ARG A 30 19.41 -12.66 2.99
CA ARG A 30 18.34 -11.85 2.41
C ARG A 30 18.91 -10.86 1.40
N THR A 31 18.14 -10.57 0.34
CA THR A 31 18.49 -9.49 -0.61
C THR A 31 18.54 -8.16 0.14
N ASN A 32 19.49 -7.29 -0.21
CA ASN A 32 19.54 -5.96 0.37
C ASN A 32 18.29 -5.16 -0.01
N HIS A 33 17.49 -4.81 0.99
CA HIS A 33 16.19 -4.15 0.84
C HIS A 33 16.29 -2.69 0.34
N MET A 34 17.47 -2.08 0.41
CA MET A 34 17.72 -0.71 -0.07
C MET A 34 18.25 -0.66 -1.50
N LYS A 35 18.43 -1.82 -2.18
CA LYS A 35 18.96 -1.88 -3.54
C LYS A 35 17.89 -2.35 -4.52
N TYR A 36 17.71 -1.60 -5.60
CA TYR A 36 16.85 -1.98 -6.71
C TYR A 36 17.27 -3.33 -7.31
N MET A 37 16.29 -4.14 -7.69
CA MET A 37 16.52 -5.39 -8.41
C MET A 37 16.53 -5.14 -9.92
N LEU A 38 17.04 -6.10 -10.67
CA LEU A 38 17.03 -6.03 -12.13
C LEU A 38 15.59 -5.85 -12.65
N GLY A 39 15.41 -4.91 -13.57
CA GLY A 39 14.10 -4.59 -14.16
C GLY A 39 13.26 -3.59 -13.35
N MET A 40 13.68 -3.19 -12.16
CA MET A 40 13.05 -2.12 -11.41
C MET A 40 13.52 -0.76 -11.89
N GLU A 41 12.57 0.09 -12.26
CA GLU A 41 12.85 1.47 -12.65
C GLU A 41 13.20 2.31 -11.42
N GLN A 42 14.34 2.99 -11.47
CA GLN A 42 14.74 4.00 -10.51
C GLN A 42 14.46 5.38 -11.11
N ILE A 43 13.71 6.19 -10.38
CA ILE A 43 13.42 7.58 -10.76
C ILE A 43 14.36 8.54 -10.01
N HIS A 44 14.56 9.72 -10.61
CA HIS A 44 15.33 10.79 -9.97
C HIS A 44 14.38 11.74 -9.26
N SER A 45 14.25 11.57 -7.94
CA SER A 45 13.41 12.39 -7.08
C SER A 45 14.12 12.68 -5.76
N ASP A 46 13.87 13.85 -5.18
CA ASP A 46 14.36 14.22 -3.85
C ASP A 46 13.32 14.02 -2.73
N ILE A 47 12.14 13.48 -3.08
CA ILE A 47 11.03 13.30 -2.13
C ILE A 47 11.43 12.37 -0.99
N GLN A 48 12.07 11.24 -1.31
CA GLN A 48 12.56 10.30 -0.29
C GLN A 48 13.49 10.97 0.70
N GLU A 49 14.48 11.74 0.22
CA GLU A 49 15.43 12.45 1.08
C GLU A 49 14.73 13.49 1.96
N LYS A 50 13.82 14.28 1.39
CA LYS A 50 13.03 15.29 2.11
C LYS A 50 12.20 14.67 3.21
N VAL A 51 11.44 13.62 2.90
CA VAL A 51 10.58 12.91 3.86
C VAL A 51 11.42 12.30 4.99
N MET A 52 12.48 11.58 4.65
CA MET A 52 13.32 10.92 5.65
C MET A 52 14.09 11.91 6.52
N SER A 53 14.45 13.08 6.00
CA SER A 53 15.03 14.18 6.78
C SER A 53 14.03 14.70 7.83
N GLN A 54 12.77 14.92 7.46
CA GLN A 54 11.73 15.35 8.40
C GLN A 54 11.46 14.31 9.48
N VAL A 55 11.38 13.04 9.10
CA VAL A 55 11.14 11.92 10.03
C VAL A 55 12.31 11.74 11.01
N SER A 56 13.55 11.84 10.53
CA SER A 56 14.75 11.66 11.37
C SER A 56 14.94 12.81 12.36
N SER A 57 14.58 14.04 11.97
CA SER A 57 14.67 15.22 12.84
C SER A 57 13.52 15.33 13.84
N TYR A 58 12.44 14.54 13.68
CA TYR A 58 11.27 14.63 14.55
C TYR A 58 11.53 13.98 15.92
N ASP A 59 11.56 14.85 16.95
CA ASP A 59 11.51 14.44 18.36
C ASP A 59 10.14 14.80 18.94
N SER A 60 9.30 13.78 19.13
CA SER A 60 7.95 13.99 19.66
C SER A 60 7.90 14.47 21.11
N SER A 61 9.00 14.35 21.87
CA SER A 61 9.08 14.85 23.27
C SER A 61 9.34 16.36 23.36
N GLY A 62 9.77 17.00 22.28
CA GLY A 62 10.08 18.43 22.23
C GLY A 62 8.87 19.37 22.24
N TYR A 63 7.65 18.82 22.11
CA TYR A 63 6.42 19.64 22.02
C TYR A 63 5.69 19.75 23.34
N THR A 64 5.00 20.90 23.52
CA THR A 64 4.24 21.25 24.72
C THR A 64 2.75 21.42 24.43
N ALA A 65 1.93 21.46 25.47
CA ALA A 65 0.52 21.79 25.36
C ALA A 65 0.25 23.18 24.71
N LYS A 66 1.22 24.10 24.80
CA LYS A 66 1.14 25.41 24.14
C LYS A 66 1.24 25.24 22.62
N ASP A 67 2.16 24.43 22.15
CA ASP A 67 2.37 24.20 20.71
C ASP A 67 1.14 23.53 20.09
N VAL A 68 0.55 22.56 20.79
CA VAL A 68 -0.70 21.91 20.38
C VAL A 68 -1.85 22.92 20.28
N ARG A 69 -2.02 23.79 21.28
CA ARG A 69 -3.06 24.84 21.23
C ARG A 69 -2.84 25.81 20.07
N THR A 70 -1.60 26.17 19.80
CA THR A 70 -1.24 27.04 18.68
C THR A 70 -1.59 26.36 17.36
N ALA A 71 -1.20 25.12 17.17
CA ALA A 71 -1.53 24.31 15.98
C ALA A 71 -3.04 24.23 15.73
N LEU A 72 -3.83 24.02 16.79
CA LEU A 72 -5.30 23.97 16.68
C LEU A 72 -5.96 25.31 16.34
N GLN A 73 -5.27 26.44 16.57
CA GLN A 73 -5.78 27.78 16.25
C GLN A 73 -5.43 28.22 14.81
N HIS A 74 -4.42 27.64 14.18
CA HIS A 74 -4.04 27.98 12.82
C HIS A 74 -5.14 27.61 11.84
N GLU A 75 -5.47 28.50 10.92
CA GLU A 75 -6.44 28.23 9.86
C GLU A 75 -5.93 27.13 8.92
N THR A 76 -4.68 27.23 8.53
CA THR A 76 -3.97 26.21 7.74
C THR A 76 -2.91 25.56 8.59
N VAL A 77 -3.00 24.25 8.75
CA VAL A 77 -2.05 23.43 9.51
C VAL A 77 -0.76 23.25 8.70
N THR A 78 0.35 23.64 9.29
CA THR A 78 1.69 23.43 8.74
C THR A 78 2.25 22.07 9.12
N LEU A 79 3.36 21.67 8.51
CA LEU A 79 4.05 20.43 8.90
C LEU A 79 4.49 20.46 10.37
N GLU A 80 4.93 21.63 10.86
CA GLU A 80 5.34 21.79 12.27
C GLU A 80 4.15 21.69 13.22
N ASP A 81 2.99 22.24 12.85
CA ASP A 81 1.75 22.05 13.59
C ASP A 81 1.36 20.56 13.64
N PHE A 82 1.48 19.85 12.50
CA PHE A 82 1.19 18.43 12.45
C PHE A 82 2.11 17.61 13.36
N LYS A 83 3.40 17.93 13.42
CA LYS A 83 4.35 17.33 14.37
C LYS A 83 3.91 17.54 15.82
N ALA A 84 3.46 18.76 16.18
CA ALA A 84 2.93 19.04 17.52
C ALA A 84 1.66 18.22 17.82
N LEU A 85 0.74 18.09 16.84
CA LEU A 85 -0.49 17.31 16.97
C LEU A 85 -0.23 15.78 17.05
N LEU A 86 0.89 15.29 16.51
CA LEU A 86 1.32 13.89 16.64
C LEU A 86 2.03 13.62 17.98
N SER A 87 2.45 14.65 18.70
CA SER A 87 3.24 14.49 19.93
C SER A 87 2.41 13.95 21.12
N PRO A 88 3.04 13.39 22.15
CA PRO A 88 2.34 13.02 23.40
C PRO A 88 1.61 14.19 24.07
N ALA A 89 2.08 15.42 23.86
CA ALA A 89 1.43 16.63 24.39
C ALA A 89 0.01 16.87 23.83
N ALA A 90 -0.33 16.20 22.71
CA ALA A 90 -1.66 16.32 22.08
C ALA A 90 -2.72 15.43 22.75
N GLU A 91 -2.35 14.45 23.57
CA GLU A 91 -3.30 13.51 24.16
C GLU A 91 -4.48 14.19 24.90
N PRO A 92 -4.29 15.24 25.73
CA PRO A 92 -5.39 15.96 26.36
C PRO A 92 -6.30 16.75 25.41
N PHE A 93 -5.91 16.88 24.13
CA PHE A 93 -6.60 17.66 23.12
C PHE A 93 -7.31 16.81 22.04
N LEU A 94 -7.37 15.49 22.21
CA LEU A 94 -7.92 14.56 21.18
C LEU A 94 -9.35 14.94 20.77
N GLU A 95 -10.21 15.33 21.71
CA GLU A 95 -11.57 15.77 21.39
C GLU A 95 -11.56 17.04 20.53
N GLN A 96 -10.71 18.01 20.86
CA GLN A 96 -10.59 19.26 20.08
C GLN A 96 -10.03 18.99 18.69
N MET A 97 -9.07 18.07 18.56
CA MET A 97 -8.54 17.59 17.29
C MET A 97 -9.64 16.94 16.45
N ALA A 98 -10.46 16.06 17.06
CA ALA A 98 -11.58 15.40 16.38
C ALA A 98 -12.63 16.41 15.88
N GLN A 99 -12.99 17.40 16.71
CA GLN A 99 -13.92 18.47 16.31
C GLN A 99 -13.36 19.30 15.15
N ARG A 100 -12.06 19.65 15.19
CA ARG A 100 -11.40 20.35 14.09
C ARG A 100 -11.38 19.52 12.81
N ALA A 101 -11.02 18.24 12.89
CA ALA A 101 -11.02 17.33 11.76
C ALA A 101 -12.42 17.22 11.13
N ARG A 102 -13.47 17.14 11.94
CA ARG A 102 -14.86 17.14 11.46
C ARG A 102 -15.21 18.43 10.69
N ILE A 103 -14.77 19.59 11.17
CA ILE A 103 -15.00 20.88 10.50
C ILE A 103 -14.29 20.90 9.14
N GLU A 104 -13.01 20.49 9.09
CA GLU A 104 -12.25 20.45 7.85
C GLU A 104 -12.84 19.44 6.85
N THR A 105 -13.24 18.26 7.33
CA THR A 105 -13.94 17.28 6.49
C THR A 105 -15.21 17.87 5.89
N SER A 106 -16.03 18.56 6.70
CA SER A 106 -17.26 19.17 6.19
C SER A 106 -17.01 20.31 5.20
N LYS A 107 -15.94 21.08 5.37
CA LYS A 107 -15.55 22.14 4.41
C LYS A 107 -15.15 21.57 3.05
N HIS A 108 -14.39 20.48 3.03
CA HIS A 108 -13.78 19.94 1.81
C HIS A 108 -14.64 18.89 1.11
N PHE A 109 -15.42 18.11 1.85
CA PHE A 109 -16.17 16.98 1.34
C PHE A 109 -17.69 17.09 1.55
N GLY A 110 -18.16 18.05 2.37
CA GLY A 110 -19.57 18.17 2.73
C GLY A 110 -20.08 16.91 3.43
N ASN A 111 -21.21 16.40 2.97
CA ASN A 111 -21.81 15.14 3.43
C ASN A 111 -21.62 13.98 2.43
N THR A 112 -20.71 14.15 1.47
CA THR A 112 -20.44 13.13 0.45
C THR A 112 -19.59 12.00 1.03
N VAL A 113 -19.99 10.78 0.75
CA VAL A 113 -19.25 9.55 1.08
C VAL A 113 -19.02 8.76 -0.20
N TYR A 114 -17.78 8.42 -0.47
CA TYR A 114 -17.42 7.51 -1.55
C TYR A 114 -17.54 6.07 -1.08
N LEU A 115 -18.29 5.27 -1.84
CA LEU A 115 -18.45 3.84 -1.57
C LEU A 115 -17.80 3.05 -2.67
N PHE A 116 -16.89 2.16 -2.29
CA PHE A 116 -16.25 1.21 -3.19
C PHE A 116 -16.20 -0.17 -2.54
N THR A 117 -15.97 -1.19 -3.34
CA THR A 117 -15.75 -2.55 -2.85
C THR A 117 -14.50 -3.14 -3.46
N PRO A 118 -13.71 -3.91 -2.67
CA PRO A 118 -12.56 -4.64 -3.19
C PRO A 118 -13.01 -5.90 -3.93
N LEU A 119 -12.32 -6.21 -5.05
CA LEU A 119 -12.42 -7.49 -5.75
C LEU A 119 -11.02 -8.10 -5.89
N TYR A 120 -10.76 -9.18 -5.14
CA TYR A 120 -9.54 -9.97 -5.30
C TYR A 120 -9.65 -10.86 -6.52
N ILE A 121 -8.87 -10.57 -7.57
CA ILE A 121 -8.85 -11.38 -8.80
C ILE A 121 -7.79 -12.49 -8.76
N ALA A 122 -6.79 -12.37 -7.88
CA ALA A 122 -5.78 -13.39 -7.59
C ALA A 122 -5.18 -13.18 -6.20
N ASN A 123 -4.87 -14.27 -5.48
CA ASN A 123 -4.26 -14.18 -4.14
C ASN A 123 -2.89 -14.87 -4.04
N TYR A 124 -2.26 -15.18 -5.17
CA TYR A 124 -0.88 -15.63 -5.21
C TYR A 124 0.07 -14.51 -4.82
N CYS A 125 1.05 -14.80 -3.96
CA CYS A 125 2.05 -13.84 -3.52
C CYS A 125 3.43 -14.50 -3.47
N GLU A 126 4.45 -13.83 -3.98
CA GLU A 126 5.85 -14.28 -3.97
C GLU A 126 6.65 -13.72 -2.79
N ASN A 127 6.03 -12.82 -2.01
CA ASN A 127 6.69 -12.19 -0.88
C ASN A 127 6.58 -13.01 0.39
N TYR A 128 7.57 -12.81 1.27
CA TYR A 128 7.50 -13.26 2.65
C TYR A 128 7.50 -12.07 3.60
N CYS A 129 6.30 -11.51 3.83
CA CYS A 129 6.04 -10.54 4.88
C CYS A 129 5.55 -11.29 6.11
N VAL A 130 6.24 -11.14 7.26
CA VAL A 130 6.00 -11.97 8.45
C VAL A 130 4.60 -11.80 9.06
N TYR A 131 3.95 -10.67 8.79
CA TYR A 131 2.62 -10.33 9.29
C TYR A 131 1.47 -10.63 8.33
N CYS A 132 1.78 -11.01 7.06
CA CYS A 132 0.76 -11.09 6.02
C CYS A 132 0.23 -12.52 5.84
N GLY A 133 -1.10 -12.67 5.86
CA GLY A 133 -1.75 -13.94 5.59
C GLY A 133 -1.50 -14.49 4.18
N PHE A 134 -1.20 -13.64 3.20
CA PHE A 134 -0.93 -14.03 1.82
C PHE A 134 0.53 -14.41 1.54
N ASN A 135 1.42 -14.34 2.53
CA ASN A 135 2.83 -14.65 2.28
C ASN A 135 3.02 -16.05 1.67
N CYS A 136 4.10 -16.21 0.90
CA CYS A 136 4.34 -17.41 0.07
C CYS A 136 4.50 -18.73 0.86
N TYR A 137 4.71 -18.66 2.17
CA TYR A 137 4.86 -19.82 3.05
C TYR A 137 3.60 -20.16 3.86
N ASN A 138 2.56 -19.32 3.80
CA ASN A 138 1.31 -19.63 4.48
C ASN A 138 0.47 -20.63 3.70
N HIS A 139 -0.10 -21.56 4.45
CA HIS A 139 -1.07 -22.53 3.91
C HIS A 139 -2.43 -21.85 3.79
N ILE A 140 -2.76 -21.41 2.59
CA ILE A 140 -4.07 -20.85 2.24
C ILE A 140 -4.48 -21.37 0.86
N GLN A 141 -5.78 -21.42 0.62
CA GLN A 141 -6.28 -21.68 -0.73
C GLN A 141 -5.85 -20.57 -1.68
N ARG A 142 -5.07 -20.91 -2.70
CA ARG A 142 -4.65 -19.98 -3.74
C ARG A 142 -5.61 -20.03 -4.91
N MET A 143 -5.96 -18.87 -5.43
CA MET A 143 -6.89 -18.74 -6.55
C MET A 143 -6.48 -17.60 -7.49
N LYS A 144 -6.73 -17.81 -8.77
CA LYS A 144 -6.72 -16.80 -9.83
C LYS A 144 -8.00 -16.95 -10.62
N LEU A 145 -8.79 -15.89 -10.72
CA LEU A 145 -10.06 -15.91 -11.43
C LEU A 145 -9.83 -15.86 -12.95
N THR A 146 -10.70 -16.51 -13.72
CA THR A 146 -10.77 -16.30 -15.17
C THR A 146 -11.51 -14.98 -15.46
N MET A 147 -11.38 -14.44 -16.69
CA MET A 147 -12.09 -13.21 -17.08
C MET A 147 -13.60 -13.37 -16.96
N GLU A 148 -14.15 -14.55 -17.25
CA GLU A 148 -15.58 -14.85 -17.11
C GLU A 148 -16.02 -14.88 -15.63
N GLN A 149 -15.16 -15.36 -14.72
CA GLN A 149 -15.43 -15.31 -13.28
C GLN A 149 -15.39 -13.86 -12.77
N ILE A 150 -14.36 -13.10 -13.18
CA ILE A 150 -14.24 -11.67 -12.85
C ILE A 150 -15.47 -10.89 -13.33
N GLU A 151 -15.92 -11.12 -14.56
CA GLU A 151 -17.09 -10.42 -15.09
C GLU A 151 -18.36 -10.74 -14.32
N ARG A 152 -18.56 -11.99 -13.90
CA ARG A 152 -19.71 -12.37 -13.06
C ARG A 152 -19.73 -11.65 -11.73
N GLU A 153 -18.57 -11.60 -11.05
CA GLU A 153 -18.45 -10.86 -9.78
C GLU A 153 -18.70 -9.36 -9.97
N MET A 154 -18.13 -8.77 -11.03
CA MET A 154 -18.32 -7.35 -11.36
C MET A 154 -19.79 -7.00 -11.63
N LYS A 155 -20.54 -7.87 -12.30
CA LYS A 155 -21.98 -7.68 -12.52
C LYS A 155 -22.76 -7.64 -11.21
N VAL A 156 -22.50 -8.60 -10.31
CA VAL A 156 -23.15 -8.64 -9.00
C VAL A 156 -22.85 -7.39 -8.18
N ILE A 157 -21.60 -6.93 -8.22
CA ILE A 157 -21.18 -5.70 -7.54
C ILE A 157 -21.89 -4.48 -8.15
N ALA A 158 -21.90 -4.34 -9.47
CA ALA A 158 -22.57 -3.23 -10.16
C ALA A 158 -24.08 -3.22 -9.92
N ASP A 159 -24.73 -4.39 -9.94
CA ASP A 159 -26.16 -4.53 -9.65
C ASP A 159 -26.54 -4.12 -8.22
N SER A 160 -25.56 -4.10 -7.28
CA SER A 160 -25.76 -3.55 -5.93
C SER A 160 -25.78 -2.01 -5.88
N GLY A 161 -25.49 -1.34 -6.98
CA GLY A 161 -25.43 0.12 -7.08
C GLY A 161 -24.07 0.73 -6.80
N MET A 162 -23.02 -0.08 -6.66
CA MET A 162 -21.64 0.41 -6.53
C MET A 162 -21.15 0.99 -7.86
N GLU A 163 -20.62 2.22 -7.82
CA GLU A 163 -20.07 2.91 -8.98
C GLU A 163 -18.53 2.84 -9.05
N GLU A 164 -17.90 2.37 -8.00
CA GLU A 164 -16.44 2.26 -7.88
C GLU A 164 -16.03 0.86 -7.45
N ILE A 165 -14.94 0.37 -8.05
CA ILE A 165 -14.34 -0.92 -7.72
C ILE A 165 -12.84 -0.75 -7.47
N LEU A 166 -12.32 -1.47 -6.47
CA LEU A 166 -10.89 -1.61 -6.21
C LEU A 166 -10.45 -3.03 -6.54
N ILE A 167 -9.67 -3.20 -7.61
CA ILE A 167 -9.15 -4.49 -8.03
C ILE A 167 -7.88 -4.80 -7.27
N LEU A 168 -7.84 -5.94 -6.57
CA LEU A 168 -6.71 -6.37 -5.76
C LEU A 168 -6.11 -7.68 -6.27
N THR A 169 -4.79 -7.78 -6.10
CA THR A 169 -4.06 -9.04 -6.25
C THR A 169 -3.09 -9.25 -5.09
N GLY A 170 -2.71 -10.51 -4.86
CA GLY A 170 -1.43 -10.75 -4.21
C GLY A 170 -0.28 -10.31 -5.12
N GLU A 171 0.89 -10.12 -4.57
CA GLU A 171 2.06 -9.64 -5.33
C GLU A 171 2.80 -10.82 -5.99
N SER A 172 2.32 -11.26 -7.15
CA SER A 172 2.96 -12.27 -8.00
C SER A 172 2.91 -11.86 -9.46
N ARG A 173 4.06 -11.45 -9.99
CA ARG A 173 4.17 -11.13 -11.43
C ARG A 173 3.98 -12.37 -12.32
N ALA A 174 4.29 -13.56 -11.83
CA ALA A 174 4.11 -14.80 -12.56
C ALA A 174 2.63 -15.19 -12.70
N MET A 175 1.84 -15.00 -11.66
CA MET A 175 0.43 -15.43 -11.63
C MET A 175 -0.56 -14.34 -12.01
N SER A 176 -0.29 -13.09 -11.63
CA SER A 176 -1.10 -11.91 -11.94
C SER A 176 -0.21 -10.81 -12.53
N ASN A 177 0.23 -11.03 -13.78
CA ASN A 177 1.03 -10.05 -14.50
C ASN A 177 0.20 -8.80 -14.86
N VAL A 178 0.87 -7.75 -15.31
CA VAL A 178 0.26 -6.45 -15.60
C VAL A 178 -0.78 -6.57 -16.72
N GLU A 179 -0.57 -7.45 -17.70
CA GLU A 179 -1.52 -7.70 -18.79
C GLU A 179 -2.83 -8.30 -18.29
N TYR A 180 -2.75 -9.29 -17.37
CA TYR A 180 -3.93 -9.90 -16.76
C TYR A 180 -4.72 -8.86 -15.94
N ILE A 181 -4.02 -8.05 -15.15
CA ILE A 181 -4.64 -6.95 -14.38
C ILE A 181 -5.28 -5.93 -15.32
N GLY A 182 -4.58 -5.51 -16.38
CA GLY A 182 -5.09 -4.59 -17.38
C GLY A 182 -6.35 -5.11 -18.09
N GLN A 183 -6.42 -6.39 -18.42
CA GLN A 183 -7.62 -7.00 -18.99
C GLN A 183 -8.81 -6.95 -18.01
N ALA A 184 -8.59 -7.23 -16.73
CA ALA A 184 -9.61 -7.10 -15.71
C ALA A 184 -10.09 -5.66 -15.56
N CYS A 185 -9.18 -4.67 -15.62
CA CYS A 185 -9.51 -3.25 -15.56
C CYS A 185 -10.33 -2.77 -16.78
N LYS A 186 -9.97 -3.22 -18.00
CA LYS A 186 -10.79 -2.96 -19.21
C LYS A 186 -12.21 -3.52 -19.07
N LEU A 187 -12.33 -4.66 -18.43
CA LEU A 187 -13.62 -5.27 -18.16
C LEU A 187 -14.41 -4.46 -17.12
N ALA A 188 -13.75 -4.01 -16.04
CA ALA A 188 -14.34 -3.19 -14.98
C ALA A 188 -14.91 -1.87 -15.54
N ARG A 189 -14.26 -1.22 -16.50
CA ARG A 189 -14.74 0.02 -17.13
C ARG A 189 -16.09 -0.09 -17.82
N LYS A 190 -16.57 -1.31 -18.10
CA LYS A 190 -17.94 -1.51 -18.64
C LYS A 190 -19.01 -1.34 -17.58
N TYR A 191 -18.67 -1.49 -16.31
CA TYR A 191 -19.59 -1.56 -15.19
C TYR A 191 -19.44 -0.42 -14.18
N PHE A 192 -18.23 0.12 -14.05
CA PHE A 192 -17.89 1.09 -13.01
C PHE A 192 -17.39 2.41 -13.58
N ARG A 193 -17.77 3.51 -12.95
CA ARG A 193 -17.30 4.86 -13.29
C ARG A 193 -15.88 5.11 -12.85
N MET A 194 -15.47 4.49 -11.72
CA MET A 194 -14.14 4.62 -11.17
C MET A 194 -13.53 3.23 -10.92
N VAL A 195 -12.31 3.05 -11.39
CA VAL A 195 -11.55 1.79 -11.26
C VAL A 195 -10.22 2.09 -10.58
N GLY A 196 -10.06 1.59 -9.36
CA GLY A 196 -8.80 1.59 -8.63
C GLY A 196 -8.10 0.24 -8.70
N VAL A 197 -6.79 0.25 -8.49
CA VAL A 197 -6.02 -0.98 -8.29
C VAL A 197 -5.18 -0.90 -7.03
N GLU A 198 -5.12 -1.99 -6.28
CA GLU A 198 -4.20 -2.20 -5.17
C GLU A 198 -3.37 -3.44 -5.47
N ILE A 199 -2.19 -3.20 -6.05
CA ILE A 199 -1.31 -4.21 -6.59
C ILE A 199 0.14 -3.96 -6.16
N TYR A 200 1.05 -4.85 -6.55
CA TYR A 200 2.48 -4.61 -6.39
C TYR A 200 2.95 -3.39 -7.18
N PRO A 201 4.01 -2.67 -6.72
CA PRO A 201 4.58 -1.56 -7.47
C PRO A 201 5.09 -2.04 -8.83
N VAL A 202 4.85 -1.21 -9.84
CA VAL A 202 5.27 -1.45 -11.23
C VAL A 202 6.08 -0.27 -11.76
N ASN A 203 6.67 -0.40 -12.96
CA ASN A 203 7.39 0.67 -13.63
C ASN A 203 6.43 1.69 -14.27
N THR A 204 6.94 2.84 -14.66
CA THR A 204 6.14 3.94 -15.22
C THR A 204 5.40 3.54 -16.51
N ASP A 205 6.02 2.76 -17.39
CA ASP A 205 5.41 2.26 -18.61
C ASP A 205 4.28 1.26 -18.32
N GLU A 206 4.43 0.43 -17.30
CA GLU A 206 3.39 -0.50 -16.86
C GLU A 206 2.22 0.26 -16.20
N TYR A 207 2.48 1.32 -15.42
CA TYR A 207 1.41 2.19 -14.91
C TYR A 207 0.67 2.89 -16.06
N ARG A 208 1.38 3.36 -17.10
CA ARG A 208 0.76 3.95 -18.29
C ARG A 208 -0.15 2.95 -18.99
N TYR A 209 0.30 1.71 -19.16
CA TYR A 209 -0.53 0.66 -19.74
C TYR A 209 -1.80 0.42 -18.90
N LEU A 210 -1.70 0.36 -17.56
CA LEU A 210 -2.85 0.21 -16.69
C LEU A 210 -3.80 1.41 -16.79
N HIS A 211 -3.28 2.63 -16.87
CA HIS A 211 -4.08 3.82 -17.09
C HIS A 211 -4.83 3.75 -18.45
N GLU A 212 -4.16 3.35 -19.52
CA GLU A 212 -4.79 3.11 -20.83
C GLU A 212 -5.84 1.99 -20.79
N CYS A 213 -5.72 1.04 -19.87
CA CYS A 213 -6.74 0.03 -19.57
C CYS A 213 -7.92 0.56 -18.76
N GLY A 214 -7.90 1.84 -18.36
CA GLY A 214 -9.00 2.51 -17.67
C GLY A 214 -8.84 2.58 -16.16
N VAL A 215 -7.63 2.39 -15.61
CA VAL A 215 -7.37 2.61 -14.19
C VAL A 215 -7.31 4.10 -13.88
N ASP A 216 -8.06 4.55 -12.89
CA ASP A 216 -8.09 5.95 -12.44
C ASP A 216 -7.04 6.22 -11.36
N TYR A 217 -6.85 5.29 -10.43
CA TYR A 217 -5.91 5.45 -9.31
C TYR A 217 -5.29 4.12 -8.88
N VAL A 218 -4.14 4.23 -8.24
CA VAL A 218 -3.44 3.08 -7.65
C VAL A 218 -3.14 3.33 -6.18
N THR A 219 -3.27 2.28 -5.37
CA THR A 219 -2.88 2.28 -3.97
C THR A 219 -1.73 1.32 -3.74
N VAL A 220 -0.64 1.84 -3.16
CA VAL A 220 0.52 1.04 -2.75
C VAL A 220 0.97 1.49 -1.37
N PHE A 221 0.66 0.70 -0.34
CA PHE A 221 1.05 1.03 1.03
C PHE A 221 2.53 0.76 1.27
N GLN A 222 3.23 1.74 1.90
CA GLN A 222 4.64 1.59 2.27
C GLN A 222 4.82 0.62 3.44
N GLU A 223 3.79 0.39 4.22
CA GLU A 223 3.73 -0.42 5.43
C GLU A 223 4.44 0.25 6.61
N THR A 224 5.72 0.56 6.52
CA THR A 224 6.46 1.44 7.43
C THR A 224 7.55 2.19 6.68
N TYR A 225 7.76 3.43 7.07
CA TYR A 225 8.86 4.26 6.54
C TYR A 225 10.18 4.03 7.29
N ASN A 226 10.17 3.28 8.39
CA ASN A 226 11.36 2.89 9.12
C ASN A 226 12.09 1.75 8.40
N THR A 227 13.20 2.06 7.72
CA THR A 227 13.98 1.10 6.94
C THR A 227 14.54 -0.05 7.77
N ASP A 228 14.95 0.21 9.03
CA ASP A 228 15.49 -0.81 9.92
C ASP A 228 14.43 -1.80 10.38
N LYS A 229 13.17 -1.32 10.58
CA LYS A 229 12.03 -2.18 10.87
C LYS A 229 11.49 -2.88 9.64
N TYR A 230 11.60 -2.25 8.47
CA TYR A 230 11.15 -2.83 7.20
C TYR A 230 11.91 -4.11 6.85
N GLU A 231 13.22 -4.13 7.12
CA GLU A 231 14.11 -5.24 6.79
C GLU A 231 13.67 -6.59 7.38
N PRO A 232 13.45 -6.72 8.71
CA PRO A 232 13.05 -7.98 9.32
C PRO A 232 11.57 -8.33 9.11
N LEU A 233 10.75 -7.41 8.60
CA LEU A 233 9.34 -7.65 8.32
C LEU A 233 9.08 -8.18 6.91
N HIS A 234 9.98 -7.93 5.96
CA HIS A 234 9.85 -8.28 4.55
C HIS A 234 11.05 -9.13 4.10
N LEU A 235 10.98 -10.44 4.31
CA LEU A 235 12.15 -11.34 4.21
C LEU A 235 12.48 -11.78 2.79
N LEU A 236 11.49 -11.77 1.88
CA LEU A 236 11.63 -12.25 0.51
C LEU A 236 10.71 -11.49 -0.44
N GLY A 237 11.06 -11.47 -1.73
CA GLY A 237 10.24 -10.99 -2.83
C GLY A 237 10.43 -9.49 -3.15
N HIS A 238 9.69 -9.01 -4.14
CA HIS A 238 9.82 -7.64 -4.64
C HIS A 238 9.38 -6.59 -3.60
N LYS A 239 8.40 -6.92 -2.76
CA LYS A 239 7.95 -6.04 -1.67
C LYS A 239 9.07 -5.67 -0.70
N ARG A 240 10.09 -6.54 -0.58
CA ARG A 240 11.27 -6.27 0.23
C ARG A 240 12.04 -5.01 -0.21
N ILE A 241 11.95 -4.58 -1.45
CA ILE A 241 12.73 -3.46 -1.99
C ILE A 241 12.05 -2.14 -1.62
N TRP A 242 12.49 -1.58 -0.49
CA TRP A 242 11.90 -0.41 0.16
C TRP A 242 11.87 0.83 -0.75
N PRO A 243 12.97 1.29 -1.40
CA PRO A 243 12.94 2.50 -2.21
C PRO A 243 12.08 2.34 -3.47
N TYR A 244 12.06 1.18 -4.09
CA TYR A 244 11.21 0.92 -5.24
C TYR A 244 9.71 1.04 -4.89
N ARG A 245 9.34 0.59 -3.69
CA ARG A 245 7.98 0.72 -3.18
C ARG A 245 7.65 2.16 -2.80
N PHE A 246 8.59 2.86 -2.16
CA PHE A 246 8.46 4.27 -1.80
C PHE A 246 8.16 5.14 -3.03
N ASP A 247 8.89 4.95 -4.12
CA ASP A 247 8.76 5.76 -5.35
C ASP A 247 7.56 5.33 -6.24
N SER A 248 6.74 4.39 -5.79
CA SER A 248 5.64 3.83 -6.58
C SER A 248 4.61 4.87 -6.99
N GLN A 249 4.26 5.78 -6.09
CA GLN A 249 3.27 6.83 -6.33
C GLN A 249 3.74 7.81 -7.39
N GLU A 250 4.99 8.19 -7.35
CA GLU A 250 5.57 9.12 -8.32
C GLU A 250 5.64 8.48 -9.71
N ARG A 251 6.06 7.21 -9.80
CA ARG A 251 5.97 6.46 -11.07
C ARG A 251 4.54 6.34 -11.59
N ALA A 252 3.56 6.13 -10.71
CA ALA A 252 2.16 6.06 -11.09
C ALA A 252 1.65 7.39 -11.68
N LEU A 253 1.99 8.52 -11.06
CA LEU A 253 1.66 9.84 -11.60
C LEU A 253 2.35 10.10 -12.94
N MET A 254 3.63 9.74 -13.09
CA MET A 254 4.35 9.80 -14.37
C MET A 254 3.72 8.89 -15.44
N GLY A 255 3.10 7.78 -15.04
CA GLY A 255 2.32 6.89 -15.89
C GLY A 255 0.93 7.41 -16.27
N GLY A 256 0.50 8.54 -15.70
CA GLY A 256 -0.77 9.20 -16.04
C GLY A 256 -1.92 8.89 -15.07
N MET A 257 -1.68 8.19 -13.95
CA MET A 257 -2.72 7.96 -12.94
C MET A 257 -3.26 9.27 -12.38
N ARG A 258 -4.57 9.37 -12.25
CA ARG A 258 -5.26 10.55 -11.68
C ARG A 258 -5.10 10.68 -10.18
N GLY A 259 -4.98 9.56 -9.50
CA GLY A 259 -4.87 9.49 -8.06
C GLY A 259 -3.88 8.44 -7.61
N VAL A 260 -3.29 8.67 -6.45
CA VAL A 260 -2.42 7.73 -5.76
C VAL A 260 -2.81 7.64 -4.29
N GLY A 261 -2.82 6.43 -3.76
CA GLY A 261 -3.01 6.16 -2.33
C GLY A 261 -1.75 5.54 -1.74
N PHE A 262 -1.34 6.05 -0.59
CA PHE A 262 -0.23 5.52 0.17
C PHE A 262 -0.49 5.66 1.66
N SER A 263 0.09 4.79 2.46
CA SER A 263 -0.07 4.81 3.91
C SER A 263 0.93 3.88 4.58
N ALA A 264 0.93 3.91 5.90
CA ALA A 264 1.61 2.96 6.77
C ALA A 264 0.61 2.02 7.44
N LEU A 265 1.05 0.80 7.75
CA LEU A 265 0.34 -0.14 8.60
C LEU A 265 0.72 0.15 10.06
N LEU A 266 -0.17 0.78 10.79
CA LEU A 266 0.09 1.18 12.18
C LEU A 266 0.37 -0.04 13.07
N GLY A 267 1.42 0.07 13.88
CA GLY A 267 1.88 -0.99 14.78
C GLY A 267 3.13 -1.73 14.33
N LEU A 268 3.60 -1.53 13.08
CA LEU A 268 4.86 -2.10 12.61
C LEU A 268 6.08 -1.33 13.12
N SER A 269 5.94 -0.01 13.34
CA SER A 269 6.96 0.89 13.85
C SER A 269 6.35 2.01 14.69
N ASP A 270 7.11 3.07 14.96
CA ASP A 270 6.58 4.28 15.61
C ASP A 270 5.54 4.94 14.70
N PHE A 271 4.27 4.87 15.12
CA PHE A 271 3.14 5.38 14.34
C PHE A 271 3.22 6.89 14.08
N ARG A 272 3.87 7.67 14.97
CA ARG A 272 4.02 9.11 14.80
C ARG A 272 4.94 9.43 13.65
N LYS A 273 6.05 8.68 13.55
CA LYS A 273 7.01 8.83 12.45
C LYS A 273 6.42 8.33 11.13
N ASP A 274 5.69 7.22 11.16
CA ASP A 274 5.02 6.69 9.97
C ASP A 274 3.89 7.64 9.49
N ALA A 275 3.11 8.21 10.41
CA ALA A 275 2.10 9.22 10.07
C ALA A 275 2.72 10.51 9.51
N LEU A 276 3.82 10.98 10.11
CA LEU A 276 4.56 12.16 9.62
C LEU A 276 5.11 11.93 8.21
N ALA A 277 5.64 10.74 7.95
CA ALA A 277 6.16 10.39 6.62
C ALA A 277 5.06 10.30 5.56
N SER A 278 3.84 9.93 5.97
CA SER A 278 2.68 9.86 5.06
C SER A 278 2.09 11.24 4.73
N ALA A 279 2.24 12.23 5.62
CA ALA A 279 1.75 13.61 5.43
C ALA A 279 2.70 14.47 4.62
#